data_f89c330f574eb6acd9e3669936860c30
#
_entry.id   f89c330f574eb6acd9e3669936860c30
#
_cell.length_a   1.000
_cell.length_b   1.000
_cell.length_c   1.000
_cell.angle_alpha   90.00
_cell.angle_beta   90.00
_cell.angle_gamma   90.00
#
_symmetry.space_group_name_H-M   'P 1'
#
loop_
_entity.id
_entity.type
_entity.pdbx_description
1 polymer ?
#
loop_
_entity_poly.entity_id
_entity_poly.type
_entity_poly.pdbx_seq_one_letter_code
_entity_poly.pdbx_strand_id
1 'polypeptide(L)'
;DSVLYYVVSNDHNEDCINVQKVSVCHNDSGAFISSAGAQSKASTTMTAFTAGLTNDMVRVKAASSNAVGGTLSFYKFGLGDNTSTGTSGNVIISQNTDVDSGSETLVSFAHADFRGAKLFISINNASKSEVGNTEALVVHDGTDAFINQFGGIQTGDNPLLTLTAAISGDNVVVSAAGLETNLRVTVHAIML
;
A
#
# COMPACT_ATOMS: atom_id res chain seq x y z
N ASP A 1 11.59 2.86 0.80
CA ASP A 1 10.36 3.56 1.22
C ASP A 1 9.28 3.42 0.17
N SER A 2 8.03 3.45 0.60
CA SER A 2 6.88 3.29 -0.30
C SER A 2 5.84 4.37 -0.01
N VAL A 3 5.12 4.78 -1.05
CA VAL A 3 4.07 5.78 -0.95
C VAL A 3 2.87 5.36 -1.79
N LEU A 4 1.69 5.52 -1.22
CA LEU A 4 0.43 5.35 -1.92
C LEU A 4 -0.19 6.72 -2.15
N TYR A 5 -0.67 6.96 -3.37
CA TYR A 5 -1.45 8.13 -3.72
C TYR A 5 -2.84 7.71 -4.21
N TYR A 6 -3.86 8.40 -3.75
CA TYR A 6 -5.12 8.50 -4.47
C TYR A 6 -5.11 9.82 -5.22
N VAL A 7 -5.30 9.74 -6.53
CA VAL A 7 -5.23 10.91 -7.42
C VAL A 7 -6.58 11.12 -8.06
N VAL A 8 -7.12 12.31 -7.87
CA VAL A 8 -8.33 12.75 -8.55
C VAL A 8 -7.92 13.80 -9.60
N SER A 9 -8.18 13.50 -10.86
CA SER A 9 -8.02 14.47 -11.95
C SER A 9 -9.40 14.89 -12.47
N ASN A 10 -9.57 16.19 -12.66
CA ASN A 10 -10.79 16.79 -13.17
C ASN A 10 -10.45 17.64 -14.40
N ASP A 11 -11.06 17.34 -15.52
CA ASP A 11 -11.02 18.15 -16.73
C ASP A 11 -12.25 19.04 -16.77
N HIS A 12 -12.04 20.34 -16.58
CA HIS A 12 -13.13 21.32 -16.54
C HIS A 12 -13.79 21.55 -17.91
N ASN A 13 -13.13 21.22 -19.00
CA ASN A 13 -13.67 21.45 -20.34
C ASN A 13 -14.59 20.32 -20.80
N GLU A 14 -14.30 19.08 -20.39
CA GLU A 14 -15.05 17.90 -20.80
C GLU A 14 -15.97 17.35 -19.71
N ASP A 15 -16.06 18.02 -18.55
CA ASP A 15 -16.81 17.55 -17.37
C ASP A 15 -16.44 16.10 -16.99
N CYS A 16 -15.13 15.81 -17.06
CA CYS A 16 -14.58 14.48 -16.83
C CYS A 16 -13.82 14.41 -15.50
N ILE A 17 -14.16 13.41 -14.71
CA ILE A 17 -13.44 13.10 -13.46
C ILE A 17 -12.82 11.71 -13.60
N ASN A 18 -11.56 11.60 -13.21
CA ASN A 18 -10.84 10.34 -13.14
C ASN A 18 -10.25 10.17 -11.74
N VAL A 19 -10.41 8.99 -11.15
CA VAL A 19 -9.82 8.61 -9.88
C VAL A 19 -8.90 7.42 -10.10
N GLN A 20 -7.66 7.55 -9.66
CA GLN A 20 -6.63 6.51 -9.78
C GLN A 20 -5.92 6.28 -8.46
N LYS A 21 -5.57 5.05 -8.20
CA LYS A 21 -4.64 4.66 -7.14
C LYS A 21 -3.25 4.48 -7.75
N VAL A 22 -2.25 5.11 -7.17
CA VAL A 22 -0.87 5.07 -7.63
C VAL A 22 0.03 4.64 -6.48
N SER A 23 0.66 3.48 -6.63
CA SER A 23 1.64 2.96 -5.67
C SER A 23 3.05 3.22 -6.19
N VAL A 24 3.91 3.70 -5.32
CA VAL A 24 5.32 3.99 -5.64
C VAL A 24 6.20 3.36 -4.58
N CYS A 25 7.20 2.60 -5.00
CA CYS A 25 8.30 2.17 -4.13
C CYS A 25 9.64 2.53 -4.77
N HIS A 26 10.67 2.66 -3.94
CA HIS A 26 12.02 2.97 -4.40
C HIS A 26 13.09 2.27 -3.56
N ASN A 27 14.22 2.04 -4.16
CA ASN A 27 15.48 1.74 -3.53
C ASN A 27 16.51 2.81 -3.93
N ASP A 28 17.75 2.70 -3.48
CA ASP A 28 18.82 3.68 -3.79
C ASP A 28 19.16 3.75 -5.29
N SER A 29 18.69 2.81 -6.10
CA SER A 29 19.01 2.70 -7.52
C SER A 29 17.88 3.15 -8.43
N GLY A 30 16.63 3.14 -7.98
CA GLY A 30 15.48 3.47 -8.83
C GLY A 30 14.17 3.63 -8.10
N ALA A 31 13.17 4.12 -8.82
CA ALA A 31 11.80 4.22 -8.37
C ALA A 31 10.86 3.45 -9.30
N PHE A 32 9.93 2.73 -8.73
CA PHE A 32 8.96 1.87 -9.41
C PHE A 32 7.55 2.37 -9.14
N ILE A 33 6.70 2.32 -10.13
CA ILE A 33 5.34 2.83 -10.05
C ILE A 33 4.34 1.84 -10.63
N SER A 34 3.22 1.70 -9.95
CA SER A 34 2.05 1.00 -10.46
C SER A 34 0.81 1.87 -10.28
N SER A 35 -0.02 1.94 -11.28
CA SER A 35 -1.32 2.60 -11.21
C SER A 35 -2.44 1.60 -11.49
N ALA A 36 -3.51 1.68 -10.73
CA ALA A 36 -4.65 0.77 -10.83
C ALA A 36 -5.97 1.47 -10.53
N GLY A 37 -7.07 0.86 -10.93
CA GLY A 37 -8.41 1.30 -10.55
C GLY A 37 -8.81 2.65 -11.15
N ALA A 38 -8.32 2.97 -12.34
CA ALA A 38 -8.78 4.17 -13.03
C ALA A 38 -10.29 4.07 -13.30
N GLN A 39 -11.05 4.96 -12.67
CA GLN A 39 -12.46 5.16 -12.98
C GLN A 39 -12.61 6.54 -13.61
N SER A 40 -13.10 6.58 -14.82
CA SER A 40 -13.30 7.82 -15.58
C SER A 40 -14.72 7.89 -16.11
N LYS A 41 -15.30 9.08 -16.07
CA LYS A 41 -16.54 9.38 -16.78
C LYS A 41 -16.33 9.35 -18.31
N ALA A 42 -15.08 9.61 -18.77
CA ALA A 42 -14.68 9.49 -20.17
C ALA A 42 -14.09 8.11 -20.49
N SER A 43 -14.08 7.76 -21.76
CA SER A 43 -13.55 6.47 -22.25
C SER A 43 -12.02 6.39 -22.25
N THR A 44 -11.31 7.47 -21.93
CA THR A 44 -9.85 7.58 -21.98
C THR A 44 -9.26 7.91 -20.62
N THR A 45 -8.11 7.31 -20.30
CA THR A 45 -7.33 7.65 -19.11
C THR A 45 -6.75 9.05 -19.25
N MET A 46 -7.17 9.97 -18.39
CA MET A 46 -6.76 11.38 -18.49
C MET A 46 -5.33 11.63 -18.00
N THR A 47 -4.77 10.75 -17.18
CA THR A 47 -3.48 10.98 -16.54
C THR A 47 -2.62 9.72 -16.56
N ALA A 48 -1.40 9.85 -17.07
CA ALA A 48 -0.36 8.85 -16.96
C ALA A 48 0.66 9.26 -15.87
N PHE A 49 1.18 8.30 -15.13
CA PHE A 49 2.14 8.55 -14.05
C PHE A 49 3.48 7.90 -14.36
N THR A 50 4.55 8.59 -14.01
CA THR A 50 5.91 8.06 -14.02
C THR A 50 6.60 8.38 -12.70
N ALA A 51 7.48 7.49 -12.25
CA ALA A 51 8.33 7.73 -11.09
C ALA A 51 9.81 7.67 -11.50
N GLY A 52 10.63 8.45 -10.84
CA GLY A 52 12.07 8.45 -11.03
C GLY A 52 12.79 8.94 -9.78
N LEU A 53 14.06 8.56 -9.62
CA LEU A 53 14.93 9.01 -8.57
C LEU A 53 15.79 10.16 -9.08
N THR A 54 15.85 11.27 -8.33
CA THR A 54 16.69 12.42 -8.67
C THR A 54 17.19 13.07 -7.39
N ASN A 55 18.51 13.12 -7.17
CA ASN A 55 19.13 13.68 -5.97
C ASN A 55 18.54 13.09 -4.68
N ASP A 56 18.48 11.77 -4.58
CA ASP A 56 17.93 11.00 -3.45
C ASP A 56 16.44 11.29 -3.14
N MET A 57 15.75 11.94 -4.06
CA MET A 57 14.32 12.20 -3.96
C MET A 57 13.54 11.43 -5.03
N VAL A 58 12.47 10.76 -4.60
CA VAL A 58 11.50 10.19 -5.51
C VAL A 58 10.63 11.29 -6.08
N ARG A 59 10.61 11.40 -7.40
CA ARG A 59 9.72 12.30 -8.14
C ARG A 59 8.65 11.48 -8.85
N VAL A 60 7.41 11.77 -8.50
CA VAL A 60 6.24 11.27 -9.24
C VAL A 60 5.79 12.38 -10.20
N LYS A 61 5.72 12.06 -11.47
CA LYS A 61 5.24 12.98 -12.50
C LYS A 61 3.90 12.49 -13.04
N ALA A 62 2.99 13.39 -13.22
CA ALA A 62 1.72 13.18 -13.92
C ALA A 62 1.78 13.84 -15.27
N ALA A 63 1.35 13.14 -16.31
CA ALA A 63 1.17 13.69 -17.64
C ALA A 63 -0.32 13.58 -18.01
N SER A 64 -0.95 14.70 -18.33
CA SER A 64 -2.32 14.72 -18.84
C SER A 64 -2.34 14.47 -20.34
N SER A 65 -3.27 13.65 -20.80
CA SER A 65 -3.55 13.47 -22.24
C SER A 65 -4.31 14.66 -22.85
N ASN A 66 -4.93 15.49 -22.00
CA ASN A 66 -5.66 16.69 -22.43
C ASN A 66 -4.88 17.96 -22.04
N ALA A 67 -4.65 18.80 -23.02
CA ALA A 67 -3.74 19.94 -22.90
C ALA A 67 -4.32 21.18 -22.21
N VAL A 68 -5.59 21.19 -21.79
CA VAL A 68 -6.28 22.44 -21.39
C VAL A 68 -7.10 22.26 -20.13
N GLY A 69 -6.68 22.95 -19.05
CA GLY A 69 -7.59 23.39 -17.98
C GLY A 69 -8.09 22.31 -17.00
N GLY A 70 -7.24 21.46 -16.46
CA GLY A 70 -7.63 20.50 -15.44
C GLY A 70 -7.03 20.76 -14.05
N THR A 71 -7.65 20.23 -13.00
CA THR A 71 -7.08 20.18 -11.65
C THR A 71 -6.67 18.76 -11.29
N LEU A 72 -5.60 18.65 -10.50
CA LEU A 72 -5.08 17.39 -10.00
C LEU A 72 -4.98 17.48 -8.48
N SER A 73 -5.71 16.60 -7.78
CA SER A 73 -5.70 16.51 -6.32
C SER A 73 -5.04 15.20 -5.91
N PHE A 74 -4.13 15.28 -4.92
CA PHE A 74 -3.40 14.14 -4.41
C PHE A 74 -3.71 13.91 -2.94
N TYR A 75 -4.05 12.68 -2.60
CA TYR A 75 -4.10 12.20 -1.22
C TYR A 75 -2.95 11.22 -1.02
N LYS A 76 -1.96 11.61 -0.22
CA LYS A 76 -0.73 10.85 0.00
C LYS A 76 -0.81 10.05 1.29
N PHE A 77 -0.47 8.76 1.21
CA PHE A 77 -0.21 7.88 2.34
C PHE A 77 1.24 7.41 2.25
N GLY A 78 2.07 7.88 3.17
CA GLY A 78 3.45 7.39 3.28
C GLY A 78 3.44 5.99 3.91
N LEU A 79 3.99 5.01 3.22
CA LEU A 79 4.22 3.64 3.69
C LEU A 79 5.72 3.46 3.92
N GLY A 80 6.30 4.36 4.66
CA GLY A 80 7.74 4.39 4.87
C GLY A 80 8.16 3.78 6.19
N ASP A 81 9.45 3.87 6.43
CA ASP A 81 10.10 3.52 7.69
C ASP A 81 9.64 4.49 8.81
N ASN A 82 8.39 4.36 9.20
CA ASN A 82 7.84 5.15 10.29
C ASN A 82 8.03 4.36 11.59
N THR A 83 8.89 4.87 12.45
CA THR A 83 9.13 4.29 13.78
C THR A 83 7.96 4.48 14.75
N SER A 84 6.92 5.20 14.32
CA SER A 84 5.72 5.41 15.12
C SER A 84 4.73 4.27 14.92
N THR A 85 4.42 3.57 15.99
CA THR A 85 3.26 2.70 16.09
C THR A 85 2.13 3.45 16.77
N GLY A 86 0.91 3.33 16.29
CA GLY A 86 -0.22 4.03 16.91
C GLY A 86 -1.57 3.65 16.32
N THR A 87 -2.60 3.93 17.10
CA THR A 87 -4.00 3.79 16.69
C THR A 87 -4.64 5.16 16.75
N SER A 88 -5.28 5.58 15.67
CA SER A 88 -6.07 6.81 15.64
C SER A 88 -7.42 6.51 15.01
N GLY A 89 -8.43 6.34 15.84
CA GLY A 89 -9.76 5.98 15.39
C GLY A 89 -9.76 4.65 14.62
N ASN A 90 -10.10 4.69 13.35
CA ASN A 90 -10.17 3.52 12.48
C ASN A 90 -8.87 3.23 11.72
N VAL A 91 -7.72 3.74 12.18
CA VAL A 91 -6.42 3.52 11.54
C VAL A 91 -5.43 2.95 12.55
N ILE A 92 -4.82 1.82 12.21
CA ILE A 92 -3.71 1.23 12.95
C ILE A 92 -2.46 1.34 12.09
N ILE A 93 -1.37 1.83 12.69
CA ILE A 93 -0.04 1.83 12.09
C ILE A 93 0.84 0.93 12.93
N SER A 94 1.43 -0.06 12.32
CA SER A 94 2.38 -0.94 12.99
C SER A 94 3.64 -1.14 12.14
N GLN A 95 4.75 -1.39 12.81
CA GLN A 95 6.01 -1.71 12.19
C GLN A 95 6.64 -2.90 12.92
N ASN A 96 6.97 -3.93 12.16
CA ASN A 96 7.73 -5.07 12.63
C ASN A 96 9.08 -5.10 11.91
N THR A 97 10.13 -5.30 12.67
CA THR A 97 11.48 -5.60 12.16
C THR A 97 11.74 -7.08 12.31
N ASP A 98 12.66 -7.58 11.49
CA ASP A 98 13.11 -8.98 11.54
C ASP A 98 11.97 -9.99 11.32
N VAL A 99 11.11 -9.71 10.35
CA VAL A 99 10.13 -10.70 9.89
C VAL A 99 10.88 -11.75 9.08
N ASP A 100 11.15 -12.86 9.75
CA ASP A 100 11.86 -14.01 9.19
C ASP A 100 10.87 -15.09 8.73
N SER A 101 11.35 -16.33 8.56
CA SER A 101 10.54 -17.49 8.16
C SER A 101 9.48 -17.91 9.20
N GLY A 102 9.55 -17.35 10.43
CA GLY A 102 8.52 -17.51 11.44
C GLY A 102 7.28 -16.65 11.16
N SER A 103 6.20 -16.91 11.87
CA SER A 103 4.98 -16.10 11.77
C SER A 103 5.02 -14.95 12.77
N GLU A 104 5.07 -13.71 12.27
CA GLU A 104 5.07 -12.50 13.06
C GLU A 104 3.75 -11.74 12.92
N THR A 105 3.18 -11.31 14.04
CA THR A 105 1.94 -10.49 14.02
C THR A 105 2.23 -9.10 13.49
N LEU A 106 1.57 -8.73 12.41
CA LEU A 106 1.64 -7.39 11.82
C LEU A 106 0.63 -6.44 12.42
N VAL A 107 -0.63 -6.86 12.54
CA VAL A 107 -1.71 -6.07 13.08
C VAL A 107 -2.74 -6.96 13.78
N SER A 108 -3.35 -6.43 14.84
CA SER A 108 -4.42 -7.11 15.55
C SER A 108 -5.52 -6.08 15.90
N PHE A 109 -6.78 -6.48 15.75
CA PHE A 109 -7.94 -5.65 16.09
C PHE A 109 -9.09 -6.50 16.63
N ALA A 110 -9.93 -5.90 17.47
CA ALA A 110 -11.05 -6.60 18.08
C ALA A 110 -12.12 -6.94 17.02
N HIS A 111 -12.49 -8.22 16.93
CA HIS A 111 -13.49 -8.68 15.97
C HIS A 111 -14.92 -8.21 16.32
N ALA A 112 -15.15 -7.76 17.56
CA ALA A 112 -16.42 -7.19 17.98
C ALA A 112 -16.64 -5.76 17.45
N ASP A 113 -15.55 -5.00 17.21
CA ASP A 113 -15.59 -3.59 16.84
C ASP A 113 -15.60 -3.37 15.32
N PHE A 114 -14.87 -4.22 14.58
CA PHE A 114 -14.67 -4.06 13.13
C PHE A 114 -14.89 -5.38 12.41
N ARG A 115 -15.53 -5.33 11.24
CA ARG A 115 -15.80 -6.51 10.39
C ARG A 115 -14.67 -6.84 9.43
N GLY A 116 -13.70 -5.95 9.31
CA GLY A 116 -12.57 -6.16 8.43
C GLY A 116 -11.57 -5.02 8.48
N ALA A 117 -10.55 -5.12 7.65
CA ALA A 117 -9.55 -4.08 7.49
C ALA A 117 -8.99 -4.07 6.07
N LYS A 118 -8.67 -2.88 5.58
CA LYS A 118 -7.82 -2.72 4.41
C LYS A 118 -6.41 -2.39 4.85
N LEU A 119 -5.45 -3.17 4.38
CA LEU A 119 -4.04 -3.06 4.72
C LEU A 119 -3.24 -2.49 3.55
N PHE A 120 -2.34 -1.57 3.85
CA PHE A 120 -1.27 -1.11 2.98
C PHE A 120 0.05 -1.51 3.62
N ILE A 121 0.83 -2.32 2.92
CA ILE A 121 1.99 -3.01 3.47
C ILE A 121 3.23 -2.62 2.68
N SER A 122 4.20 -2.05 3.36
CA SER A 122 5.53 -1.77 2.83
C SER A 122 6.54 -2.74 3.42
N ILE A 123 7.41 -3.28 2.56
CA ILE A 123 8.40 -4.28 2.90
C ILE A 123 9.77 -3.75 2.47
N ASN A 124 10.74 -3.86 3.36
CA ASN A 124 12.12 -3.50 3.07
C ASN A 124 13.05 -4.64 3.48
N ASN A 125 13.85 -5.14 2.54
CA ASN A 125 14.96 -6.04 2.78
C ASN A 125 16.27 -5.28 2.60
N ALA A 126 16.80 -4.73 3.69
CA ALA A 126 18.03 -3.95 3.66
C ALA A 126 19.25 -4.78 3.24
N SER A 127 19.24 -6.10 3.50
CA SER A 127 20.36 -6.99 3.16
C SER A 127 20.52 -7.19 1.66
N LYS A 128 19.45 -7.09 0.91
CA LYS A 128 19.42 -7.27 -0.55
C LYS A 128 19.11 -5.99 -1.31
N SER A 129 18.89 -4.87 -0.63
CA SER A 129 18.39 -3.62 -1.23
C SER A 129 17.09 -3.81 -2.00
N GLU A 130 16.24 -4.72 -1.55
CA GLU A 130 14.94 -5.00 -2.14
C GLU A 130 13.84 -4.31 -1.36
N VAL A 131 12.87 -3.77 -2.06
CA VAL A 131 11.68 -3.16 -1.48
C VAL A 131 10.43 -3.68 -2.18
N GLY A 132 9.36 -3.77 -1.42
CA GLY A 132 8.06 -4.17 -1.93
C GLY A 132 6.93 -3.37 -1.31
N ASN A 133 5.81 -3.35 -2.00
CA ASN A 133 4.56 -2.78 -1.54
C ASN A 133 3.42 -3.69 -1.99
N THR A 134 2.49 -3.98 -1.10
CA THR A 134 1.31 -4.78 -1.41
C THR A 134 0.12 -4.29 -0.61
N GLU A 135 -1.07 -4.66 -1.04
CA GLU A 135 -2.31 -4.42 -0.31
C GLU A 135 -2.95 -5.73 0.08
N ALA A 136 -3.71 -5.69 1.16
CA ALA A 136 -4.57 -6.81 1.52
C ALA A 136 -5.93 -6.32 2.03
N LEU A 137 -6.94 -7.13 1.81
CA LEU A 137 -8.26 -6.98 2.40
C LEU A 137 -8.49 -8.15 3.34
N VAL A 138 -8.88 -7.83 4.57
CA VAL A 138 -9.20 -8.80 5.63
C VAL A 138 -10.66 -8.67 5.99
N VAL A 139 -11.37 -9.79 6.09
CA VAL A 139 -12.74 -9.87 6.61
C VAL A 139 -12.85 -11.08 7.52
N HIS A 140 -13.83 -11.08 8.41
CA HIS A 140 -14.12 -12.21 9.29
C HIS A 140 -15.62 -12.36 9.55
N ASP A 141 -16.04 -13.56 9.96
CA ASP A 141 -17.41 -13.87 10.36
C ASP A 141 -17.58 -14.00 11.89
N GLY A 142 -16.51 -13.85 12.64
CA GLY A 142 -16.45 -14.01 14.09
C GLY A 142 -15.85 -15.34 14.54
N THR A 143 -15.70 -16.29 13.62
CA THR A 143 -15.09 -17.61 13.86
C THR A 143 -13.83 -17.78 13.02
N ASP A 144 -13.91 -17.39 11.76
CA ASP A 144 -12.81 -17.48 10.80
C ASP A 144 -12.48 -16.11 10.22
N ALA A 145 -11.19 -15.90 9.90
CA ALA A 145 -10.73 -14.71 9.22
C ALA A 145 -10.14 -15.08 7.85
N PHE A 146 -10.45 -14.23 6.86
CA PHE A 146 -10.07 -14.41 5.47
C PHE A 146 -9.23 -13.23 5.01
N ILE A 147 -8.18 -13.47 4.24
CA ILE A 147 -7.31 -12.44 3.68
C ILE A 147 -7.12 -12.64 2.19
N ASN A 148 -7.19 -11.55 1.45
CA ASN A 148 -6.83 -11.50 0.03
C ASN A 148 -5.76 -10.45 -0.19
N GLN A 149 -4.60 -10.87 -0.70
CA GLN A 149 -3.47 -10.01 -1.03
C GLN A 149 -3.51 -9.66 -2.53
N PHE A 150 -3.27 -8.41 -2.86
CA PHE A 150 -3.32 -7.91 -4.24
C PHE A 150 -2.45 -6.65 -4.42
N GLY A 151 -2.29 -6.20 -5.66
CA GLY A 151 -1.61 -4.94 -5.98
C GLY A 151 -0.13 -4.92 -5.59
N GLY A 152 0.53 -6.08 -5.60
CA GLY A 152 1.93 -6.19 -5.26
C GLY A 152 2.84 -5.57 -6.31
N ILE A 153 3.83 -4.80 -5.86
CA ILE A 153 4.97 -4.31 -6.65
C ILE A 153 6.23 -4.46 -5.82
N GLN A 154 7.30 -4.91 -6.42
CA GLN A 154 8.60 -5.10 -5.76
C GLN A 154 9.77 -4.94 -6.70
N THR A 155 10.96 -4.76 -6.15
CA THR A 155 12.20 -4.60 -6.94
C THR A 155 12.93 -5.92 -7.20
N GLY A 156 12.63 -6.97 -6.44
CA GLY A 156 13.16 -8.34 -6.62
C GLY A 156 12.22 -9.22 -7.43
N ASP A 157 12.73 -10.39 -7.85
CA ASP A 157 11.99 -11.34 -8.70
C ASP A 157 11.03 -12.24 -7.90
N ASN A 158 11.27 -12.43 -6.61
CA ASN A 158 10.51 -13.35 -5.76
C ASN A 158 9.68 -12.61 -4.72
N PRO A 159 8.49 -13.12 -4.34
CA PRO A 159 7.73 -12.58 -3.23
C PRO A 159 8.56 -12.50 -1.96
N LEU A 160 8.45 -11.40 -1.22
CA LEU A 160 9.24 -11.18 0.00
C LEU A 160 8.59 -11.81 1.24
N LEU A 161 7.25 -11.92 1.27
CA LEU A 161 6.52 -12.51 2.40
C LEU A 161 5.19 -13.13 1.96
N THR A 162 4.63 -13.93 2.86
CA THR A 162 3.24 -14.40 2.80
C THR A 162 2.44 -13.84 3.96
N LEU A 163 1.13 -13.60 3.73
CA LEU A 163 0.20 -13.09 4.73
C LEU A 163 -0.81 -14.16 5.12
N THR A 164 -1.18 -14.17 6.40
CA THR A 164 -2.25 -14.98 6.95
C THR A 164 -3.14 -14.14 7.85
N ALA A 165 -4.40 -14.53 8.01
CA ALA A 165 -5.30 -13.96 8.99
C ALA A 165 -6.00 -15.09 9.76
N ALA A 166 -6.20 -14.89 11.06
CA ALA A 166 -6.89 -15.84 11.92
C ALA A 166 -7.60 -15.11 13.06
N ILE A 167 -8.62 -15.75 13.64
CA ILE A 167 -9.19 -15.34 14.93
C ILE A 167 -8.32 -15.93 16.06
N SER A 168 -7.92 -15.10 17.00
CA SER A 168 -7.20 -15.48 18.21
C SER A 168 -7.81 -14.78 19.41
N GLY A 169 -8.56 -15.54 20.25
CA GLY A 169 -9.39 -14.94 21.29
C GLY A 169 -10.40 -13.96 20.73
N ASP A 170 -10.44 -12.75 21.25
CA ASP A 170 -11.37 -11.70 20.81
C ASP A 170 -10.84 -10.86 19.64
N ASN A 171 -9.73 -11.28 19.02
CA ASN A 171 -9.07 -10.47 18.00
C ASN A 171 -8.94 -11.20 16.66
N VAL A 172 -9.05 -10.43 15.57
CA VAL A 172 -8.50 -10.78 14.27
C VAL A 172 -7.00 -10.46 14.31
N VAL A 173 -6.17 -11.45 14.02
CA VAL A 173 -4.72 -11.33 13.96
C VAL A 173 -4.27 -11.52 12.52
N VAL A 174 -3.58 -10.54 11.98
CA VAL A 174 -2.92 -10.64 10.67
C VAL A 174 -1.43 -10.83 10.90
N SER A 175 -0.89 -11.90 10.34
CA SER A 175 0.51 -12.25 10.48
C SER A 175 1.20 -12.35 9.13
N ALA A 176 2.52 -12.14 9.15
CA ALA A 176 3.39 -12.37 8.00
C ALA A 176 4.46 -13.40 8.33
N ALA A 177 4.79 -14.23 7.35
CA ALA A 177 6.00 -15.02 7.35
C ALA A 177 6.91 -14.54 6.22
N GLY A 178 8.15 -14.18 6.56
CA GLY A 178 9.15 -13.77 5.58
C GLY A 178 9.59 -14.95 4.71
N LEU A 179 9.70 -14.73 3.43
CA LEU A 179 10.34 -15.67 2.49
C LEU A 179 11.84 -15.38 2.36
N GLU A 180 12.26 -14.26 2.94
CA GLU A 180 13.63 -13.79 3.10
C GLU A 180 13.87 -13.38 4.55
N THR A 181 15.12 -13.27 4.97
CA THR A 181 15.50 -12.85 6.33
C THR A 181 15.65 -11.33 6.44
N ASN A 182 15.53 -10.80 7.65
CA ASN A 182 15.71 -9.39 7.99
C ASN A 182 14.77 -8.45 7.22
N LEU A 183 13.52 -8.86 7.07
CA LEU A 183 12.49 -8.00 6.48
C LEU A 183 11.98 -7.00 7.52
N ARG A 184 11.95 -5.73 7.15
CA ARG A 184 11.21 -4.71 7.87
C ARG A 184 9.87 -4.48 7.18
N VAL A 185 8.79 -4.68 7.91
CA VAL A 185 7.43 -4.56 7.41
C VAL A 185 6.69 -3.46 8.14
N THR A 186 6.14 -2.52 7.40
CA THR A 186 5.28 -1.45 7.93
C THR A 186 3.88 -1.62 7.37
N VAL A 187 2.89 -1.60 8.25
CA VAL A 187 1.47 -1.75 7.90
C VAL A 187 0.70 -0.50 8.30
N HIS A 188 -0.11 -0.01 7.38
CA HIS A 188 -1.18 0.95 7.66
C HIS A 188 -2.51 0.23 7.43
N ALA A 189 -3.26 0.00 8.49
CA ALA A 189 -4.54 -0.68 8.45
C ALA A 189 -5.68 0.32 8.64
N ILE A 190 -6.64 0.30 7.73
CA ILE A 190 -7.89 1.06 7.84
C ILE A 190 -8.98 0.07 8.20
N MET A 191 -9.61 0.26 9.35
CA MET A 191 -10.68 -0.59 9.86
C MET A 191 -12.00 -0.33 9.11
N LEU A 192 -12.75 -1.39 8.84
CA LEU A 192 -14.01 -1.39 8.08
C LEU A 192 -15.19 -1.87 8.93
#